data_88e52fef5a4c5f55799a74288e47cc82
#
_entry.id   88e52fef5a4c5f55799a74288e47cc82
#
_cell.length_a   1.000
_cell.length_b   1.000
_cell.length_c   1.000
_cell.angle_alpha   90.00
_cell.angle_beta   90.00
_cell.angle_gamma   90.00
#
_symmetry.space_group_name_H-M   'P 1'
#
loop_
_entity.id
_entity.type
_entity.pdbx_description
1 polymer ?
#
loop_
_entity_poly.entity_id
_entity_poly.type
_entity_poly.pdbx_seq_one_letter_code
_entity_poly.pdbx_strand_id
1 'polypeptide(L)' 'MDRLYSVHDICVRYQCKAATARKYMRDMEHMECPLMVSERAVVAWERRKTLPPESATRQLLRKGVRG' A
#
# COMPACT_ATOMS: atom_id res chain seq x y z
N MET A 1 0.73 -3.97 19.43
CA MET A 1 1.76 -4.57 18.59
C MET A 1 1.47 -4.29 17.13
N ASP A 2 2.49 -3.95 16.39
CA ASP A 2 2.32 -3.68 14.98
C ASP A 2 2.15 -4.97 14.21
N ARG A 3 1.19 -4.97 13.31
CA ARG A 3 1.01 -6.08 12.40
C ARG A 3 2.06 -6.01 11.30
N LEU A 4 2.53 -7.16 10.86
CA LEU A 4 3.48 -7.22 9.75
C LEU A 4 2.77 -7.69 8.50
N TYR A 5 3.11 -7.07 7.39
CA TYR A 5 2.53 -7.40 6.09
C TYR A 5 3.60 -7.97 5.18
N SER A 6 3.28 -9.07 4.54
CA SER A 6 4.15 -9.68 3.53
C SER A 6 3.79 -9.11 2.16
N VAL A 7 4.55 -9.56 1.14
CA VAL A 7 4.24 -9.16 -0.24
C VAL A 7 2.81 -9.53 -0.60
N HIS A 8 2.40 -10.74 -0.21
CA HIS A 8 1.04 -11.19 -0.50
C HIS A 8 0.01 -10.27 0.15
N ASP A 9 0.24 -9.89 1.40
CA ASP A 9 -0.68 -9.01 2.10
C ASP A 9 -0.82 -7.67 1.41
N ILE A 10 0.28 -7.14 0.92
CA ILE A 10 0.25 -5.86 0.21
C ILE A 10 -0.47 -6.01 -1.13
N CYS A 11 -0.27 -7.14 -1.82
CA CYS A 11 -1.00 -7.41 -3.04
C CYS A 11 -2.51 -7.35 -2.81
N VAL A 12 -2.97 -7.98 -1.75
CA VAL A 12 -4.38 -8.01 -1.43
C VAL A 12 -4.87 -6.61 -1.04
N ARG A 13 -4.07 -5.92 -0.23
CA ARG A 13 -4.47 -4.61 0.27
C ARG A 13 -4.66 -3.59 -0.86
N TYR A 14 -3.79 -3.60 -1.85
CA TYR A 14 -3.84 -2.64 -2.95
C TYR A 14 -4.31 -3.26 -4.26
N GLN A 15 -4.67 -4.53 -4.22
CA GLN A 15 -5.16 -5.24 -5.40
C GLN A 15 -4.19 -5.08 -6.56
N CYS A 16 -2.94 -5.44 -6.31
CA CYS A 16 -1.89 -5.30 -7.29
C CYS A 16 -1.08 -6.60 -7.36
N LYS A 17 -0.21 -6.66 -8.35
CA LYS A 17 0.64 -7.83 -8.55
C LYS A 17 1.85 -7.77 -7.62
N ALA A 18 2.52 -8.91 -7.47
CA ALA A 18 3.64 -9.01 -6.56
C ALA A 18 4.75 -8.01 -6.90
N ALA A 19 5.03 -7.81 -8.17
CA ALA A 19 6.06 -6.87 -8.57
C ALA A 19 5.74 -5.47 -8.09
N THR A 20 4.49 -5.05 -8.26
CA THR A 20 4.04 -3.74 -7.82
C THR A 20 4.07 -3.64 -6.29
N ALA A 21 3.65 -4.72 -5.63
CA ALA A 21 3.65 -4.74 -4.17
C ALA A 21 5.06 -4.56 -3.62
N ARG A 22 6.04 -5.25 -4.22
CA ARG A 22 7.42 -5.10 -3.78
C ARG A 22 7.93 -3.68 -3.98
N LYS A 23 7.52 -3.05 -5.06
CA LYS A 23 7.90 -1.68 -5.33
C LYS A 23 7.38 -0.74 -4.25
N TYR A 24 6.12 -0.92 -3.88
CA TYR A 24 5.54 -0.11 -2.81
C TYR A 24 6.25 -0.35 -1.48
N MET A 25 6.50 -1.63 -1.17
CA MET A 25 7.13 -1.97 0.10
C MET A 25 8.53 -1.39 0.21
N ARG A 26 9.25 -1.31 -0.88
CA ARG A 26 10.59 -0.72 -0.85
C ARG A 26 10.55 0.79 -0.72
N ASP A 27 9.44 1.40 -1.09
CA ASP A 27 9.28 2.84 -0.96
C ASP A 27 8.91 3.21 0.48
N MET A 28 8.42 2.26 1.26
CA MET A 28 8.12 2.48 2.66
C MET A 28 9.18 1.83 3.53
N GLU A 29 9.15 2.12 4.82
CA GLU A 29 10.09 1.51 5.74
C GLU A 29 9.83 0.02 5.78
N HIS A 30 10.85 -0.78 5.48
CA HIS A 30 10.65 -2.21 5.30
C HIS A 30 11.80 -3.01 5.90
N MET A 31 11.52 -4.30 6.10
CA MET A 31 12.54 -5.28 6.47
C MET A 31 12.82 -6.14 5.26
N GLU A 32 14.03 -6.69 5.21
CA GLU A 32 14.39 -7.60 4.13
C GLU A 32 14.72 -8.97 4.69
N CYS A 33 14.53 -9.97 3.84
CA CYS A 33 14.81 -11.34 4.18
C CYS A 33 13.99 -11.85 5.37
N PRO A 34 12.71 -11.94 5.26
CA PRO A 34 11.87 -11.69 4.10
C PRO A 34 11.46 -10.23 4.00
N LEU A 35 11.05 -9.82 2.82
CA LEU A 35 10.56 -8.47 2.60
C LEU A 35 9.21 -8.31 3.28
N MET A 36 9.16 -7.49 4.30
CA MET A 36 7.95 -7.25 5.08
C MET A 36 7.93 -5.81 5.56
N VAL A 37 6.74 -5.32 5.83
CA VAL A 37 6.55 -3.97 6.34
C VAL A 37 5.60 -4.02 7.52
N SER A 38 5.76 -3.08 8.45
CA SER A 38 4.87 -2.99 9.59
C SER A 38 3.64 -2.18 9.22
N GLU A 39 2.59 -2.36 10.01
CA GLU A 39 1.38 -1.57 9.81
C GLU A 39 1.68 -0.08 9.92
N ARG A 40 2.55 0.29 10.86
CA ARG A 40 2.95 1.68 11.03
C ARG A 40 3.60 2.23 9.77
N ALA A 41 4.47 1.43 9.15
CA ALA A 41 5.15 1.83 7.93
C ALA A 41 4.14 2.01 6.79
N VAL A 42 3.19 1.10 6.70
CA VAL A 42 2.15 1.18 5.67
C VAL A 42 1.31 2.44 5.84
N VAL A 43 0.86 2.68 7.06
CA VAL A 43 0.03 3.85 7.34
C VAL A 43 0.80 5.14 7.06
N ALA A 44 2.05 5.21 7.49
CA ALA A 44 2.85 6.40 7.26
C ALA A 44 3.07 6.64 5.77
N TRP A 45 3.30 5.56 5.02
CA TRP A 45 3.49 5.66 3.58
C TRP A 45 2.22 6.14 2.89
N GLU A 46 1.08 5.59 3.30
CA GLU A 46 -0.21 5.98 2.74
C GLU A 46 -0.49 7.45 2.98
N ARG A 47 -0.15 7.93 4.17
CA ARG A 47 -0.37 9.34 4.50
C ARG A 47 0.47 10.25 3.63
N ARG A 48 1.74 9.86 3.38
CA ARG A 48 2.61 10.65 2.52
C ARG A 48 2.12 10.68 1.09
N LYS A 49 1.58 9.56 0.63
CA LYS A 49 1.11 9.44 -0.74
C LYS A 49 -0.35 9.84 -0.90
N THR A 50 -1.06 10.01 0.22
CA THR A 50 -2.50 10.26 0.22
C THR A 50 -3.22 9.24 -0.66
N LEU A 51 -2.88 7.96 -0.43
CA LEU A 51 -3.40 6.86 -1.23
C LEU A 51 -4.02 5.78 -0.35
N PRO A 52 -5.15 6.06 0.32
CA PRO A 52 -5.86 4.99 1.04
C PRO A 52 -6.33 3.95 0.02
N PRO A 53 -6.19 2.67 0.31
CA PRO A 53 -6.41 1.60 -0.69
C PRO A 53 -7.75 1.68 -1.41
N GLU A 54 -8.83 1.74 -0.67
CA GLU A 54 -10.14 1.73 -1.29
C GLU A 54 -10.66 3.13 -1.58
N SER A 55 -10.39 4.03 -0.66
CA SER A 55 -10.88 5.39 -0.81
C SER A 55 -10.27 6.09 -2.01
N ALA A 56 -9.02 5.80 -2.30
CA ALA A 56 -8.36 6.40 -3.45
C ALA A 56 -9.05 6.04 -4.75
N THR A 57 -9.38 4.75 -4.91
CA THR A 57 -10.07 4.29 -6.11
C THR A 57 -11.41 4.98 -6.26
N ARG A 58 -12.15 5.06 -5.16
CA ARG A 58 -13.47 5.67 -5.18
C ARG A 58 -13.39 7.15 -5.54
N GLN A 59 -12.40 7.84 -5.00
CA GLN A 59 -12.23 9.25 -5.29
C GLN A 59 -11.84 9.50 -6.73
N LEU A 60 -10.99 8.65 -7.26
CA LEU A 60 -10.58 8.78 -8.65
C LEU A 60 -11.74 8.57 -9.58
N LEU A 61 -12.59 7.59 -9.31
CA LEU A 61 -13.75 7.35 -10.11
C LEU A 61 -14.70 8.55 -10.07
N ARG A 62 -14.87 9.10 -8.88
CA ARG A 62 -15.75 10.26 -8.72
C ARG A 62 -15.25 11.44 -9.53
N LYS A 63 -13.96 11.70 -9.46
CA LYS A 63 -13.38 12.81 -10.20
C LYS A 63 -13.49 12.58 -11.70
N GLY A 64 -13.30 11.34 -12.11
CA GLY A 64 -13.45 11.00 -13.52
C GLY A 64 -14.84 11.28 -14.02
N VAL A 65 -15.84 10.99 -13.22
CA VAL A 65 -17.23 11.24 -13.60
C VAL A 65 -17.49 12.72 -13.76
N ARG A 66 -16.93 13.50 -12.86
CA ARG A 66 -17.16 14.95 -12.91
C ARG A 66 -16.33 15.64 -13.98
N GLY A 67 -15.22 15.04 -14.23
CA GLY A 67 -14.19 15.55 -15.12
C GLY A 67 -14.54 15.85 -16.38
#